data_33f38a993f6f6214936f81b3224a46ab
#
_entry.id   33f38a993f6f6214936f81b3224a46ab
#
_cell.length_a   1.000
_cell.length_b   1.000
_cell.length_c   1.000
_cell.angle_alpha   90.00
_cell.angle_beta   90.00
_cell.angle_gamma   90.00
#
_symmetry.space_group_name_H-M   'P 1'
#
loop_
_entity.id
_entity.type
_entity.pdbx_description
1 polymer ?
#
loop_
_entity_poly.entity_id
_entity_poly.type
_entity_poly.pdbx_seq_one_letter_code
_entity_poly.pdbx_strand_id
1 'polypeptide(L)'
;MTDTPLSRTPRASLPEEFHLAWDTLNGLTGEPAFVEVFATAPAVLRFVMNDFYARLFFGGEVDNRFKQLARLRLSREHGCRTCNKQNVPGALQAGISQAQIDAIDDCEAGPFNEAEKAVLAFADQVALTNMQGDLSDALYARLSAHFSDADICELGTVMAVIAGMAKLSFVLRLVEKESYCPFVPPEAPA
;
A
#
# COMPACT_ATOMS: atom_id res chain seq x y z
N MET A 1 1.15 6.13 19.37
CA MET A 1 1.38 7.45 18.70
C MET A 1 2.72 7.40 18.02
N THR A 2 2.78 7.75 16.75
CA THR A 2 4.03 7.85 16.00
C THR A 2 4.89 9.01 16.54
N ASP A 3 6.18 8.83 16.62
CA ASP A 3 7.13 9.79 17.21
C ASP A 3 7.93 10.54 16.12
N THR A 4 7.27 10.93 15.06
CA THR A 4 7.91 11.70 13.98
C THR A 4 8.47 13.03 14.50
N PRO A 5 9.70 13.43 14.10
CA PRO A 5 10.24 14.74 14.43
C PRO A 5 9.66 15.88 13.58
N LEU A 6 8.84 15.55 12.57
CA LEU A 6 8.27 16.53 11.65
C LEU A 6 7.06 17.24 12.27
N SER A 7 6.88 18.51 11.88
CA SER A 7 5.70 19.29 12.26
C SER A 7 4.42 18.62 11.75
N ARG A 8 3.36 18.68 12.54
CA ARG A 8 2.04 18.14 12.21
C ARG A 8 1.04 19.29 12.12
N THR A 9 0.24 19.29 11.07
CA THR A 9 -0.87 20.23 10.90
C THR A 9 -2.12 19.60 11.51
N PRO A 10 -2.64 20.13 12.63
CA PRO A 10 -3.82 19.54 13.27
C PRO A 10 -5.05 19.67 12.36
N ARG A 11 -6.02 18.75 12.52
CA ARG A 11 -7.23 18.70 11.67
C ARG A 11 -7.92 20.06 11.49
N ALA A 12 -8.02 20.85 12.56
CA ALA A 12 -8.68 22.16 12.53
C ALA A 12 -7.97 23.19 11.62
N SER A 13 -6.69 22.96 11.30
CA SER A 13 -5.87 23.83 10.43
C SER A 13 -5.62 23.23 9.05
N LEU A 14 -6.15 22.01 8.78
CA LEU A 14 -6.05 21.38 7.47
C LEU A 14 -6.95 22.11 6.46
N PRO A 15 -6.54 22.22 5.20
CA PRO A 15 -7.47 22.52 4.11
C PRO A 15 -8.66 21.55 4.10
N GLU A 16 -9.87 22.06 3.84
CA GLU A 16 -11.12 21.28 3.87
C GLU A 16 -11.06 20.03 2.98
N GLU A 17 -10.40 20.12 1.84
CA GLU A 17 -10.19 19.02 0.90
C GLU A 17 -9.54 17.77 1.52
N PHE A 18 -8.80 17.91 2.63
CA PHE A 18 -8.12 16.80 3.30
C PHE A 18 -8.82 16.30 4.58
N HIS A 19 -9.94 16.93 4.97
CA HIS A 19 -10.65 16.51 6.17
C HIS A 19 -11.14 15.08 6.09
N LEU A 20 -11.71 14.67 4.95
CA LEU A 20 -12.19 13.29 4.76
C LEU A 20 -11.04 12.27 4.88
N ALA A 21 -9.89 12.56 4.29
CA ALA A 21 -8.72 11.69 4.39
C ALA A 21 -8.21 11.56 5.83
N TRP A 22 -8.17 12.66 6.56
CA TRP A 22 -7.80 12.67 7.97
C TRP A 22 -8.80 11.88 8.83
N ASP A 23 -10.10 12.15 8.67
CA ASP A 23 -11.17 11.50 9.44
C ASP A 23 -11.18 9.98 9.17
N THR A 24 -11.01 9.56 7.92
CA THR A 24 -10.94 8.15 7.52
C THR A 24 -9.73 7.46 8.15
N LEU A 25 -8.54 8.04 8.02
CA LEU A 25 -7.33 7.44 8.55
C LEU A 25 -7.37 7.38 10.09
N ASN A 26 -7.80 8.45 10.74
CA ASN A 26 -7.95 8.49 12.18
C ASN A 26 -8.99 7.46 12.68
N GLY A 27 -10.12 7.35 12.00
CA GLY A 27 -11.16 6.38 12.37
C GLY A 27 -10.70 4.93 12.23
N LEU A 28 -9.89 4.60 11.23
CA LEU A 28 -9.39 3.24 10.97
C LEU A 28 -8.20 2.85 11.86
N THR A 29 -7.31 3.78 12.14
CA THR A 29 -6.01 3.48 12.75
C THR A 29 -5.77 4.19 14.09
N GLY A 30 -6.49 5.27 14.37
CA GLY A 30 -6.22 6.17 15.50
C GLY A 30 -4.96 7.02 15.31
N GLU A 31 -4.34 7.02 14.11
CA GLU A 31 -3.07 7.68 13.86
C GLU A 31 -3.05 8.39 12.49
N PRO A 32 -3.48 9.67 12.43
CA PRO A 32 -3.57 10.44 11.19
C PRO A 32 -2.25 11.13 10.79
N ALA A 33 -1.12 10.79 11.41
CA ALA A 33 0.18 11.47 11.24
C ALA A 33 0.56 11.65 9.76
N PHE A 34 0.25 10.68 8.90
CA PHE A 34 0.53 10.80 7.47
C PHE A 34 -0.11 12.06 6.87
N VAL A 35 -1.41 12.25 7.06
CA VAL A 35 -2.12 13.43 6.52
C VAL A 35 -1.62 14.71 7.16
N GLU A 36 -1.42 14.74 8.47
CA GLU A 36 -1.00 15.93 9.21
C GLU A 36 0.40 16.40 8.83
N VAL A 37 1.34 15.47 8.64
CA VAL A 37 2.71 15.80 8.24
C VAL A 37 2.76 16.22 6.76
N PHE A 38 2.11 15.47 5.86
CA PHE A 38 2.12 15.82 4.44
C PHE A 38 1.33 17.10 4.14
N ALA A 39 0.42 17.52 5.00
CA ALA A 39 -0.27 18.80 4.88
C ALA A 39 0.65 20.02 5.05
N THR A 40 1.84 19.84 5.63
CA THR A 40 2.88 20.90 5.64
C THR A 40 3.42 21.19 4.22
N ALA A 41 3.21 20.25 3.29
CA ALA A 41 3.53 20.39 1.86
C ALA A 41 2.27 20.08 1.01
N PRO A 42 1.28 20.99 0.94
CA PRO A 42 -0.03 20.70 0.36
C PRO A 42 0.01 20.17 -1.09
N ALA A 43 0.97 20.63 -1.89
CA ALA A 43 1.13 20.14 -3.27
C ALA A 43 1.49 18.64 -3.30
N VAL A 44 2.33 18.18 -2.37
CA VAL A 44 2.70 16.76 -2.26
C VAL A 44 1.51 15.94 -1.77
N LEU A 45 0.76 16.45 -0.79
CA LEU A 45 -0.44 15.73 -0.31
C LEU A 45 -1.50 15.63 -1.42
N ARG A 46 -1.71 16.71 -2.24
CA ARG A 46 -2.60 16.65 -3.41
C ARG A 46 -2.15 15.62 -4.43
N PHE A 47 -0.86 15.57 -4.75
CA PHE A 47 -0.33 14.53 -5.63
C PHE A 47 -0.71 13.13 -5.13
N VAL A 48 -0.49 12.86 -3.84
CA VAL A 48 -0.80 11.54 -3.28
C VAL A 48 -2.31 11.26 -3.29
N MET A 49 -3.14 12.22 -2.83
CA MET A 49 -4.57 11.98 -2.66
C MET A 49 -5.35 12.05 -3.98
N ASN A 50 -5.05 13.03 -4.83
CA ASN A 50 -5.83 13.29 -6.03
C ASN A 50 -5.25 12.58 -7.26
N ASP A 51 -3.95 12.71 -7.52
CA ASP A 51 -3.37 12.14 -8.73
C ASP A 51 -3.11 10.65 -8.57
N PHE A 52 -2.54 10.23 -7.45
CA PHE A 52 -2.29 8.81 -7.24
C PHE A 52 -3.56 8.06 -6.79
N TYR A 53 -4.12 8.38 -5.61
CA TYR A 53 -5.26 7.60 -5.10
C TYR A 53 -6.52 7.79 -5.94
N ALA A 54 -7.01 9.00 -6.14
CA ALA A 54 -8.29 9.19 -6.81
C ALA A 54 -8.23 8.84 -8.30
N ARG A 55 -7.20 9.28 -9.03
CA ARG A 55 -7.15 9.11 -10.50
C ARG A 55 -6.54 7.79 -10.95
N LEU A 56 -5.49 7.29 -10.29
CA LEU A 56 -4.80 6.07 -10.71
C LEU A 56 -5.26 4.84 -9.92
N PHE A 57 -5.22 4.91 -8.60
CA PHE A 57 -5.53 3.73 -7.77
C PHE A 57 -7.01 3.35 -7.83
N PHE A 58 -7.91 4.30 -7.64
CA PHE A 58 -9.36 4.05 -7.68
C PHE A 58 -9.99 4.28 -9.06
N GLY A 59 -9.45 5.14 -9.90
CA GLY A 59 -10.00 5.57 -11.17
C GLY A 59 -9.23 5.13 -12.42
N GLY A 60 -8.19 4.31 -12.31
CA GLY A 60 -7.44 3.78 -13.46
C GLY A 60 -8.20 2.70 -14.22
N GLU A 61 -7.59 2.15 -15.28
CA GLU A 61 -8.22 1.17 -16.18
C GLU A 61 -8.29 -0.24 -15.57
N VAL A 62 -7.28 -0.63 -14.78
CA VAL A 62 -7.25 -1.94 -14.13
C VAL A 62 -8.25 -1.97 -12.99
N ASP A 63 -9.01 -3.06 -12.89
CA ASP A 63 -9.98 -3.28 -11.81
C ASP A 63 -9.33 -3.07 -10.43
N ASN A 64 -9.98 -2.27 -9.61
CA ASN A 64 -9.50 -1.90 -8.28
C ASN A 64 -9.24 -3.12 -7.38
N ARG A 65 -9.93 -4.24 -7.61
CA ARG A 65 -9.72 -5.50 -6.89
C ARG A 65 -8.26 -5.95 -6.96
N PHE A 66 -7.63 -5.92 -8.15
CA PHE A 66 -6.23 -6.31 -8.31
C PHE A 66 -5.26 -5.35 -7.62
N LYS A 67 -5.55 -4.05 -7.66
CA LYS A 67 -4.77 -3.02 -6.96
C LYS A 67 -4.85 -3.19 -5.44
N GLN A 68 -6.03 -3.52 -4.92
CA GLN A 68 -6.22 -3.81 -3.48
C GLN A 68 -5.49 -5.09 -3.05
N LEU A 69 -5.49 -6.15 -3.87
CA LEU A 69 -4.70 -7.36 -3.60
C LEU A 69 -3.21 -7.06 -3.51
N ALA A 70 -2.66 -6.35 -4.50
CA ALA A 70 -1.27 -5.92 -4.49
C ALA A 70 -0.94 -5.07 -3.25
N ARG A 71 -1.83 -4.12 -2.90
CA ARG A 71 -1.67 -3.26 -1.72
C ARG A 71 -1.66 -4.05 -0.41
N LEU A 72 -2.54 -5.05 -0.27
CA LEU A 72 -2.56 -5.95 0.89
C LEU A 72 -1.25 -6.73 0.98
N ARG A 73 -0.84 -7.38 -0.13
CA ARG A 73 0.39 -8.17 -0.18
C ARG A 73 1.62 -7.33 0.21
N LEU A 74 1.79 -6.16 -0.41
CA LEU A 74 2.90 -5.26 -0.08
C LEU A 74 2.88 -4.82 1.38
N SER A 75 1.72 -4.52 1.97
CA SER A 75 1.65 -4.10 3.38
C SER A 75 2.02 -5.21 4.35
N ARG A 76 1.70 -6.46 4.00
CA ARG A 76 2.10 -7.66 4.77
C ARG A 76 3.60 -7.90 4.65
N GLU A 77 4.14 -7.95 3.42
CA GLU A 77 5.57 -8.10 3.17
C GLU A 77 6.43 -7.03 3.88
N HIS A 78 5.94 -5.81 3.91
CA HIS A 78 6.65 -4.71 4.57
C HIS A 78 6.46 -4.69 6.10
N GLY A 79 5.55 -5.47 6.65
CA GLY A 79 5.24 -5.47 8.07
C GLY A 79 4.73 -4.12 8.58
N CYS A 80 3.89 -3.45 7.79
CA CYS A 80 3.30 -2.16 8.16
C CYS A 80 1.98 -2.36 8.89
N ARG A 81 1.98 -2.31 10.24
CA ARG A 81 0.76 -2.51 11.06
C ARG A 81 -0.35 -1.51 10.71
N THR A 82 -0.01 -0.24 10.57
CA THR A 82 -0.97 0.80 10.18
C THR A 82 -1.58 0.49 8.82
N CYS A 83 -0.75 0.11 7.83
CA CYS A 83 -1.21 -0.22 6.48
C CYS A 83 -2.09 -1.49 6.48
N ASN A 84 -1.71 -2.53 7.24
CA ASN A 84 -2.50 -3.76 7.36
C ASN A 84 -3.93 -3.46 7.85
N LYS A 85 -4.08 -2.62 8.88
CA LYS A 85 -5.40 -2.19 9.38
C LYS A 85 -6.17 -1.35 8.36
N GLN A 86 -5.48 -0.39 7.73
CA GLN A 86 -6.10 0.56 6.80
C GLN A 86 -6.57 -0.09 5.50
N ASN A 87 -5.87 -1.14 5.02
CA ASN A 87 -6.14 -1.73 3.70
C ASN A 87 -7.31 -2.71 3.70
N VAL A 88 -7.60 -3.36 4.82
CA VAL A 88 -8.66 -4.39 4.92
C VAL A 88 -10.05 -3.89 4.51
N PRO A 89 -10.56 -2.74 5.00
CA PRO A 89 -11.90 -2.28 4.60
C PRO A 89 -12.03 -2.02 3.09
N GLY A 90 -11.00 -1.42 2.47
CA GLY A 90 -10.99 -1.17 1.03
C GLY A 90 -10.94 -2.47 0.21
N ALA A 91 -10.22 -3.48 0.70
CA ALA A 91 -10.15 -4.80 0.07
C ALA A 91 -11.51 -5.52 0.11
N LEU A 92 -12.17 -5.52 1.26
CA LEU A 92 -13.53 -6.09 1.42
C LEU A 92 -14.53 -5.38 0.50
N GLN A 93 -14.46 -4.05 0.41
CA GLN A 93 -15.33 -3.27 -0.47
C GLN A 93 -15.08 -3.57 -1.96
N ALA A 94 -13.85 -3.90 -2.33
CA ALA A 94 -13.49 -4.35 -3.69
C ALA A 94 -13.84 -5.84 -3.95
N GLY A 95 -14.55 -6.49 -3.04
CA GLY A 95 -15.01 -7.87 -3.18
C GLY A 95 -13.96 -8.94 -2.87
N ILE A 96 -12.83 -8.58 -2.24
CA ILE A 96 -11.87 -9.56 -1.71
C ILE A 96 -12.49 -10.15 -0.45
N SER A 97 -12.58 -11.48 -0.38
CA SER A 97 -13.15 -12.16 0.77
C SER A 97 -12.20 -12.18 1.98
N GLN A 98 -12.75 -12.35 3.18
CA GLN A 98 -11.94 -12.53 4.39
C GLN A 98 -10.96 -13.72 4.25
N ALA A 99 -11.40 -14.83 3.64
CA ALA A 99 -10.56 -16.00 3.39
C ALA A 99 -9.35 -15.67 2.50
N GLN A 100 -9.51 -14.79 1.51
CA GLN A 100 -8.40 -14.30 0.68
C GLN A 100 -7.46 -13.38 1.47
N ILE A 101 -8.01 -12.50 2.32
CA ILE A 101 -7.20 -11.63 3.18
C ILE A 101 -6.37 -12.46 4.15
N ASP A 102 -6.95 -13.50 4.75
CA ASP A 102 -6.26 -14.38 5.69
C ASP A 102 -5.18 -15.24 5.01
N ALA A 103 -5.38 -15.59 3.73
CA ALA A 103 -4.45 -16.39 2.92
C ALA A 103 -3.44 -15.55 2.11
N ILE A 104 -3.38 -14.23 2.30
CA ILE A 104 -2.57 -13.33 1.46
C ILE A 104 -1.06 -13.66 1.50
N ASP A 105 -0.59 -14.31 2.56
CA ASP A 105 0.81 -14.70 2.73
C ASP A 105 1.14 -16.03 2.04
N ASP A 106 0.12 -16.83 1.68
CA ASP A 106 0.25 -18.09 0.93
C ASP A 106 -0.66 -18.06 -0.32
N CYS A 107 -0.32 -17.18 -1.24
CA CYS A 107 -1.18 -16.89 -2.38
C CYS A 107 -1.31 -18.05 -3.38
N GLU A 108 -0.33 -18.93 -3.50
CA GLU A 108 -0.42 -20.07 -4.43
C GLU A 108 -1.38 -21.16 -3.93
N ALA A 109 -1.44 -21.42 -2.63
CA ALA A 109 -2.37 -22.38 -2.03
C ALA A 109 -3.72 -21.74 -1.63
N GLY A 110 -3.78 -20.42 -1.56
CA GLY A 110 -4.97 -19.66 -1.15
C GLY A 110 -6.10 -19.66 -2.19
N PRO A 111 -7.28 -19.15 -1.83
CA PRO A 111 -8.48 -19.12 -2.68
C PRO A 111 -8.42 -17.98 -3.72
N PHE A 112 -7.35 -17.95 -4.50
CA PHE A 112 -7.12 -16.96 -5.55
C PHE A 112 -7.22 -17.59 -6.93
N ASN A 113 -7.80 -16.88 -7.89
CA ASN A 113 -7.77 -17.28 -9.29
C ASN A 113 -6.39 -16.97 -9.93
N GLU A 114 -6.16 -17.44 -11.16
CA GLU A 114 -4.83 -17.32 -11.80
C GLU A 114 -4.43 -15.85 -12.08
N ALA A 115 -5.39 -14.97 -12.39
CA ALA A 115 -5.11 -13.55 -12.55
C ALA A 115 -4.67 -12.90 -11.21
N GLU A 116 -5.37 -13.24 -10.13
CA GLU A 116 -5.05 -12.77 -8.78
C GLU A 116 -3.67 -13.26 -8.32
N LYS A 117 -3.37 -14.54 -8.54
CA LYS A 117 -2.05 -15.13 -8.24
C LYS A 117 -0.93 -14.46 -9.04
N ALA A 118 -1.16 -14.15 -10.32
CA ALA A 118 -0.18 -13.44 -11.14
C ALA A 118 0.11 -12.04 -10.60
N VAL A 119 -0.92 -11.30 -10.19
CA VAL A 119 -0.77 -9.97 -9.57
C VAL A 119 -0.04 -10.04 -8.22
N LEU A 120 -0.34 -11.05 -7.39
CA LEU A 120 0.33 -11.25 -6.10
C LEU A 120 1.82 -11.61 -6.30
N ALA A 121 2.12 -12.51 -7.26
CA ALA A 121 3.50 -12.81 -7.63
C ALA A 121 4.26 -11.59 -8.18
N PHE A 122 3.58 -10.70 -8.91
CA PHE A 122 4.16 -9.44 -9.37
C PHE A 122 4.43 -8.48 -8.20
N ALA A 123 3.51 -8.40 -7.24
CA ALA A 123 3.71 -7.60 -6.02
C ALA A 123 4.96 -8.06 -5.23
N ASP A 124 5.23 -9.37 -5.19
CA ASP A 124 6.43 -9.93 -4.55
C ASP A 124 7.73 -9.47 -5.24
N GLN A 125 7.70 -9.21 -6.56
CA GLN A 125 8.86 -8.67 -7.27
C GLN A 125 9.08 -7.18 -6.97
N VAL A 126 8.00 -6.42 -6.72
CA VAL A 126 8.07 -4.98 -6.41
C VAL A 126 8.27 -4.70 -4.92
N ALA A 127 8.11 -5.70 -4.06
CA ALA A 127 8.26 -5.56 -2.62
C ALA A 127 9.65 -5.05 -2.24
N LEU A 128 9.74 -4.14 -1.27
CA LEU A 128 11.01 -3.59 -0.77
C LEU A 128 11.93 -4.65 -0.14
N THR A 129 11.40 -5.80 0.20
CA THR A 129 12.13 -6.95 0.73
C THR A 129 12.84 -7.72 -0.37
N ASN A 130 12.40 -7.59 -1.62
CA ASN A 130 12.98 -8.26 -2.78
C ASN A 130 13.88 -7.32 -3.58
N MET A 131 15.15 -7.23 -3.20
CA MET A 131 16.14 -6.39 -3.87
C MET A 131 16.54 -6.88 -5.27
N GLN A 132 16.14 -8.08 -5.65
CA GLN A 132 16.46 -8.72 -6.93
C GLN A 132 15.21 -8.99 -7.76
N GLY A 133 14.11 -8.28 -7.44
CA GLY A 133 12.85 -8.44 -8.15
C GLY A 133 13.02 -8.25 -9.65
N ASP A 134 12.43 -9.15 -10.43
CA ASP A 134 12.53 -9.21 -11.89
C ASP A 134 11.21 -9.64 -12.52
N LEU A 135 10.88 -9.06 -13.67
CA LEU A 135 9.79 -9.53 -14.51
C LEU A 135 10.33 -10.64 -15.44
N SER A 136 10.47 -11.85 -14.88
CA SER A 136 10.90 -13.00 -15.66
C SER A 136 9.91 -13.34 -16.79
N ASP A 137 10.38 -14.03 -17.85
CA ASP A 137 9.51 -14.50 -18.95
C ASP A 137 8.33 -15.32 -18.44
N ALA A 138 8.54 -16.14 -17.40
CA ALA A 138 7.50 -16.95 -16.79
C ALA A 138 6.43 -16.10 -16.08
N LEU A 139 6.84 -15.07 -15.33
CA LEU A 139 5.91 -14.16 -14.68
C LEU A 139 5.17 -13.31 -15.73
N TYR A 140 5.89 -12.80 -16.73
CA TYR A 140 5.26 -12.07 -17.83
C TYR A 140 4.22 -12.91 -18.55
N ALA A 141 4.50 -14.18 -18.84
CA ALA A 141 3.54 -15.08 -19.47
C ALA A 141 2.28 -15.30 -18.60
N ARG A 142 2.43 -15.38 -17.27
CA ARG A 142 1.28 -15.46 -16.35
C ARG A 142 0.45 -14.17 -16.35
N LEU A 143 1.09 -13.01 -16.33
CA LEU A 143 0.42 -11.71 -16.35
C LEU A 143 -0.26 -11.46 -17.68
N SER A 144 0.43 -11.67 -18.82
CA SER A 144 -0.09 -11.41 -20.17
C SER A 144 -1.23 -12.32 -20.60
N ALA A 145 -1.47 -13.44 -19.88
CA ALA A 145 -2.66 -14.25 -20.04
C ALA A 145 -3.96 -13.54 -19.60
N HIS A 146 -3.85 -12.48 -18.79
CA HIS A 146 -5.00 -11.77 -18.16
C HIS A 146 -4.97 -10.26 -18.35
N PHE A 147 -3.80 -9.67 -18.60
CA PHE A 147 -3.55 -8.24 -18.60
C PHE A 147 -2.77 -7.83 -19.87
N SER A 148 -3.11 -6.69 -20.44
CA SER A 148 -2.30 -6.06 -21.48
C SER A 148 -1.01 -5.47 -20.87
N ASP A 149 -0.03 -5.13 -21.71
CA ASP A 149 1.18 -4.43 -21.26
C ASP A 149 0.87 -3.09 -20.58
N ALA A 150 -0.19 -2.40 -21.02
CA ALA A 150 -0.65 -1.17 -20.39
C ALA A 150 -1.17 -1.43 -18.97
N ASP A 151 -1.93 -2.51 -18.76
CA ASP A 151 -2.44 -2.91 -17.43
C ASP A 151 -1.28 -3.32 -16.51
N ILE A 152 -0.29 -4.05 -17.03
CA ILE A 152 0.92 -4.43 -16.28
C ILE A 152 1.71 -3.19 -15.86
N CYS A 153 1.85 -2.20 -16.75
CA CYS A 153 2.48 -0.92 -16.44
C CYS A 153 1.70 -0.14 -15.36
N GLU A 154 0.37 -0.13 -15.44
CA GLU A 154 -0.46 0.52 -14.43
C GLU A 154 -0.32 -0.16 -13.06
N LEU A 155 -0.43 -1.50 -13.01
CA LEU A 155 -0.23 -2.28 -11.79
C LEU A 155 1.15 -2.05 -11.18
N GLY A 156 2.20 -2.15 -11.99
CA GLY A 156 3.57 -1.91 -11.55
C GLY A 156 3.78 -0.49 -11.00
N THR A 157 3.20 0.52 -11.66
CA THR A 157 3.25 1.91 -11.19
C THR A 157 2.54 2.06 -9.85
N VAL A 158 1.35 1.49 -9.71
CA VAL A 158 0.60 1.49 -8.44
C VAL A 158 1.43 0.84 -7.33
N MET A 159 2.00 -0.33 -7.58
CA MET A 159 2.84 -1.05 -6.61
C MET A 159 4.08 -0.25 -6.23
N ALA A 160 4.78 0.36 -7.20
CA ALA A 160 5.98 1.15 -6.97
C ALA A 160 5.70 2.38 -6.10
N VAL A 161 4.60 3.11 -6.38
CA VAL A 161 4.21 4.26 -5.55
C VAL A 161 3.85 3.81 -4.13
N ILE A 162 3.08 2.73 -3.96
CA ILE A 162 2.72 2.18 -2.64
C ILE A 162 3.98 1.77 -1.88
N ALA A 163 4.89 1.02 -2.50
CA ALA A 163 6.14 0.57 -1.88
C ALA A 163 7.03 1.76 -1.47
N GLY A 164 7.22 2.73 -2.38
CA GLY A 164 8.00 3.94 -2.10
C GLY A 164 7.41 4.78 -0.97
N MET A 165 6.08 4.97 -0.96
CA MET A 165 5.38 5.70 0.09
C MET A 165 5.40 4.95 1.43
N ALA A 166 5.34 3.61 1.44
CA ALA A 166 5.52 2.80 2.63
C ALA A 166 6.94 2.99 3.22
N LYS A 167 7.98 2.94 2.36
CA LYS A 167 9.34 3.20 2.79
C LYS A 167 9.52 4.59 3.38
N LEU A 168 8.99 5.61 2.71
CA LEU A 168 9.03 6.98 3.20
C LEU A 168 8.31 7.12 4.56
N SER A 169 7.15 6.49 4.70
CA SER A 169 6.39 6.48 5.96
C SER A 169 7.16 5.85 7.11
N PHE A 170 7.94 4.79 6.86
CA PHE A 170 8.86 4.19 7.86
C PHE A 170 10.01 5.13 8.23
N VAL A 171 10.62 5.76 7.23
CA VAL A 171 11.72 6.72 7.44
C VAL A 171 11.27 7.92 8.25
N LEU A 172 10.08 8.45 7.94
CA LEU A 172 9.50 9.61 8.63
C LEU A 172 8.77 9.24 9.94
N ARG A 173 8.73 7.97 10.31
CA ARG A 173 8.06 7.47 11.53
C ARG A 173 6.57 7.83 11.60
N LEU A 174 5.85 7.68 10.46
CA LEU A 174 4.44 8.03 10.34
C LEU A 174 3.49 6.85 10.56
N VAL A 175 4.02 5.63 10.66
CA VAL A 175 3.26 4.39 10.74
C VAL A 175 3.86 3.45 11.78
N GLU A 176 3.01 2.62 12.39
CA GLU A 176 3.42 1.55 13.27
C GLU A 176 3.90 0.34 12.46
N LYS A 177 4.88 -0.38 13.01
CA LYS A 177 5.44 -1.59 12.45
C LYS A 177 4.91 -2.82 13.18
N GLU A 178 4.77 -3.92 12.44
CA GLU A 178 4.57 -5.25 13.02
C GLU A 178 5.87 -5.75 13.65
N SER A 179 5.77 -6.73 14.56
CA SER A 179 6.93 -7.34 15.18
C SER A 179 7.85 -8.09 14.18
N TYR A 180 7.28 -8.52 13.06
CA TYR A 180 8.02 -9.17 11.96
C TYR A 180 8.51 -8.21 10.88
N CYS A 181 8.33 -6.88 11.04
CA CYS A 181 8.71 -5.91 10.03
C CYS A 181 10.23 -5.98 9.75
N PRO A 182 10.67 -6.21 8.50
CA PRO A 182 12.09 -6.33 8.18
C PRO A 182 12.85 -5.00 8.27
N PHE A 183 12.15 -3.89 8.41
CA PHE A 183 12.71 -2.54 8.51
C PHE A 183 12.80 -2.01 9.95
N VAL A 184 12.76 -2.90 10.93
CA VAL A 184 13.09 -2.53 12.31
C VAL A 184 14.61 -2.47 12.42
N PRO A 185 15.22 -1.37 12.92
CA PRO A 185 16.64 -1.35 13.20
C PRO A 185 16.99 -2.47 14.18
N PRO A 186 18.14 -3.14 14.02
CA PRO A 186 18.63 -4.05 15.06
C PRO A 186 18.71 -3.27 16.38
N GLU A 187 18.30 -3.92 17.49
CA GLU A 187 18.46 -3.33 18.81
C GLU A 187 19.92 -2.92 18.99
N ALA A 188 20.16 -1.69 19.44
CA ALA A 188 21.50 -1.26 19.75
C ALA A 188 22.09 -2.23 20.78
N PRO A 189 23.33 -2.70 20.61
CA PRO A 189 23.96 -3.55 21.62
C PRO A 189 23.98 -2.81 22.97
N ALA A 190 23.53 -3.51 24.02
CA ALA A 190 23.44 -3.04 25.38
C ALA A 190 24.80 -2.61 25.93
#